data_7ee3c47a0624eb1b270cbf93b7396fb1
#
_entry.id   7ee3c47a0624eb1b270cbf93b7396fb1
#
_cell.length_a   1.000
_cell.length_b   1.000
_cell.length_c   1.000
_cell.angle_alpha   90.00
_cell.angle_beta   90.00
_cell.angle_gamma   90.00
#
_symmetry.space_group_name_H-M   'P 1'
#
loop_
_entity.id
_entity.type
_entity.pdbx_description
1 polymer ?
#
loop_
_entity_poly.entity_id
_entity_poly.type
_entity_poly.pdbx_seq_one_letter_code
_entity_poly.pdbx_strand_id
1 'polypeptide(L)'
;YGYYKSKEELFEAIVGEHYEYIRNRFIKAQQEFAELPAAQQPEVMSDISGICMYDILYYAYEHLEECKLILCCSEGTKFAGLIDEMVEIEVDGTHAYQDVLRQLGRPSPHIDPSLEHILITGMFHTFFELIIHEMPLKDAENYVREMRAFYTAGWMKIMGQ
;
A
#
# COMPACT_ATOMS: atom_id res chain seq x y z
N TYR A 1 -22.96 -8.56 22.23
CA TYR A 1 -22.25 -9.83 22.50
C TYR A 1 -23.11 -11.08 22.32
N GLY A 2 -24.44 -10.98 22.34
CA GLY A 2 -25.30 -12.16 22.19
C GLY A 2 -25.22 -12.88 20.83
N TYR A 3 -24.76 -12.20 19.81
CA TYR A 3 -24.70 -12.71 18.43
C TYR A 3 -23.31 -13.14 17.97
N TYR A 4 -22.23 -12.65 18.61
CA TYR A 4 -20.87 -12.91 18.21
C TYR A 4 -20.10 -13.60 19.33
N LYS A 5 -19.43 -14.70 19.00
CA LYS A 5 -18.69 -15.53 19.97
C LYS A 5 -17.33 -14.96 20.35
N SER A 6 -16.78 -14.04 19.54
CA SER A 6 -15.46 -13.47 19.73
C SER A 6 -15.34 -12.08 19.13
N LYS A 7 -14.29 -11.37 19.53
CA LYS A 7 -13.90 -10.10 18.91
C LYS A 7 -13.67 -10.28 17.41
N GLU A 8 -13.07 -11.39 17.02
CA GLU A 8 -12.78 -11.69 15.61
C GLU A 8 -14.05 -11.86 14.78
N GLU A 9 -15.05 -12.57 15.27
CA GLU A 9 -16.33 -12.69 14.57
C GLU A 9 -17.03 -11.35 14.42
N LEU A 10 -16.99 -10.52 15.48
CA LEU A 10 -17.54 -9.18 15.43
C LEU A 10 -16.82 -8.31 14.39
N PHE A 11 -15.49 -8.34 14.40
CA PHE A 11 -14.70 -7.61 13.43
C PHE A 11 -14.93 -8.10 11.99
N GLU A 12 -15.00 -9.42 11.78
CA GLU A 12 -15.32 -9.98 10.47
C GLU A 12 -16.62 -9.39 9.91
N ALA A 13 -17.66 -9.31 10.75
CA ALA A 13 -18.95 -8.79 10.33
C ALA A 13 -18.92 -7.28 10.01
N ILE A 14 -18.09 -6.50 10.69
CA ILE A 14 -18.04 -5.05 10.53
C ILE A 14 -17.04 -4.61 9.47
N VAL A 15 -15.84 -5.20 9.47
CA VAL A 15 -14.70 -4.70 8.68
C VAL A 15 -14.20 -5.66 7.60
N GLY A 16 -14.67 -6.91 7.59
CA GLY A 16 -14.13 -7.95 6.72
C GLY A 16 -14.11 -7.57 5.24
N GLU A 17 -15.22 -7.05 4.72
CA GLU A 17 -15.30 -6.63 3.32
C GLU A 17 -14.38 -5.45 2.99
N HIS A 18 -14.17 -4.55 3.95
CA HIS A 18 -13.32 -3.36 3.76
C HIS A 18 -11.85 -3.74 3.76
N TYR A 19 -11.47 -4.65 4.66
CA TYR A 19 -10.13 -5.23 4.68
C TYR A 19 -9.81 -5.91 3.35
N GLU A 20 -10.69 -6.78 2.89
CA GLU A 20 -10.54 -7.51 1.63
C GLU A 20 -10.49 -6.56 0.42
N TYR A 21 -11.30 -5.50 0.42
CA TYR A 21 -11.27 -4.53 -0.67
C TYR A 21 -9.89 -3.86 -0.79
N ILE A 22 -9.37 -3.33 0.32
CA ILE A 22 -8.07 -2.63 0.32
C ILE A 22 -6.96 -3.59 -0.10
N ARG A 23 -6.92 -4.77 0.51
CA ARG A 23 -5.94 -5.80 0.21
C ARG A 23 -5.98 -6.20 -1.27
N ASN A 24 -7.16 -6.54 -1.76
CA ASN A 24 -7.33 -7.02 -3.13
C ASN A 24 -7.08 -5.91 -4.16
N ARG A 25 -7.44 -4.67 -3.86
CA ARG A 25 -7.13 -3.55 -4.75
C ARG A 25 -5.61 -3.35 -4.88
N PHE A 26 -4.89 -3.48 -3.79
CA PHE A 26 -3.43 -3.40 -3.80
C PHE A 26 -2.79 -4.57 -4.57
N ILE A 27 -3.23 -5.79 -4.30
CA ILE A 27 -2.76 -6.99 -5.03
C ILE A 27 -3.02 -6.85 -6.53
N LYS A 28 -4.21 -6.39 -6.91
CA LYS A 28 -4.57 -6.18 -8.32
C LYS A 28 -3.62 -5.20 -9.01
N ALA A 29 -3.28 -4.09 -8.37
CA ALA A 29 -2.34 -3.13 -8.93
C ALA A 29 -0.95 -3.75 -9.16
N GLN A 30 -0.47 -4.55 -8.21
CA GLN A 30 0.80 -5.26 -8.33
C GLN A 30 0.78 -6.26 -9.49
N GLN A 31 -0.32 -7.01 -9.65
CA GLN A 31 -0.48 -7.97 -10.74
C GLN A 31 -0.56 -7.27 -12.10
N GLU A 32 -1.37 -6.24 -12.23
CA GLU A 32 -1.48 -5.44 -13.46
C GLU A 32 -0.13 -4.89 -13.89
N PHE A 33 0.66 -4.40 -12.94
CA PHE A 33 2.01 -3.90 -13.23
C PHE A 33 2.94 -5.02 -13.69
N ALA A 34 2.96 -6.15 -12.99
CA ALA A 34 3.83 -7.28 -13.29
C ALA A 34 3.54 -7.92 -14.66
N GLU A 35 2.29 -7.86 -15.12
CA GLU A 35 1.87 -8.40 -16.42
C GLU A 35 2.25 -7.50 -17.60
N LEU A 36 2.65 -6.26 -17.37
CA LEU A 36 3.07 -5.37 -18.44
C LEU A 36 4.39 -5.83 -19.06
N PRO A 37 4.58 -5.58 -20.37
CA PRO A 37 5.87 -5.78 -21.01
C PRO A 37 6.99 -5.04 -20.25
N ALA A 38 8.13 -5.70 -20.07
CA ALA A 38 9.25 -5.17 -19.29
C ALA A 38 9.62 -3.73 -19.68
N ALA A 39 9.68 -3.45 -20.99
CA ALA A 39 10.04 -2.12 -21.48
C ALA A 39 9.08 -1.00 -21.08
N GLN A 40 7.82 -1.34 -20.77
CA GLN A 40 6.80 -0.35 -20.37
C GLN A 40 6.81 -0.08 -18.88
N GLN A 41 7.26 -1.02 -18.06
CA GLN A 41 7.15 -0.92 -16.60
C GLN A 41 7.78 0.35 -16.03
N PRO A 42 9.02 0.76 -16.39
CA PRO A 42 9.62 1.97 -15.82
C PRO A 42 8.83 3.25 -16.12
N GLU A 43 8.13 3.29 -17.24
CA GLU A 43 7.41 4.50 -17.69
C GLU A 43 6.06 4.68 -16.99
N VAL A 44 5.41 3.56 -16.59
CA VAL A 44 4.05 3.59 -16.05
C VAL A 44 3.96 3.27 -14.58
N MET A 45 5.06 2.90 -13.92
CA MET A 45 5.08 2.51 -12.51
C MET A 45 4.41 3.55 -11.61
N SER A 46 4.78 4.81 -11.77
CA SER A 46 4.23 5.90 -10.95
C SER A 46 2.73 6.09 -11.17
N ASP A 47 2.24 5.94 -12.40
CA ASP A 47 0.83 6.12 -12.73
C ASP A 47 -0.03 5.01 -12.11
N ILE A 48 0.39 3.76 -12.26
CA ILE A 48 -0.35 2.61 -11.70
C ILE A 48 -0.38 2.67 -10.18
N SER A 49 0.75 2.95 -9.55
CA SER A 49 0.84 3.15 -8.11
C SER A 49 -0.07 4.28 -7.64
N GLY A 50 -0.07 5.40 -8.36
CA GLY A 50 -0.89 6.54 -8.02
C GLY A 50 -2.37 6.27 -8.10
N ILE A 51 -2.84 5.65 -9.17
CA ILE A 51 -4.25 5.29 -9.33
C ILE A 51 -4.69 4.38 -8.17
N CYS A 52 -3.89 3.39 -7.82
CA CYS A 52 -4.17 2.50 -6.70
C CYS A 52 -4.28 3.26 -5.36
N MET A 53 -3.34 4.16 -5.07
CA MET A 53 -3.34 4.91 -3.82
C MET A 53 -4.56 5.83 -3.71
N TYR A 54 -4.94 6.53 -4.79
CA TYR A 54 -6.16 7.35 -4.78
C TYR A 54 -7.43 6.51 -4.66
N ASP A 55 -7.51 5.35 -5.32
CA ASP A 55 -8.66 4.46 -5.17
C ASP A 55 -8.83 4.00 -3.72
N ILE A 56 -7.75 3.61 -3.06
CA ILE A 56 -7.77 3.22 -1.65
C ILE A 56 -8.16 4.40 -0.76
N LEU A 57 -7.62 5.59 -1.04
CA LEU A 57 -7.96 6.81 -0.29
C LEU A 57 -9.46 7.09 -0.36
N TYR A 58 -10.04 7.14 -1.56
CA TYR A 58 -11.46 7.43 -1.74
C TYR A 58 -12.34 6.37 -1.10
N TYR A 59 -12.00 5.11 -1.27
CA TYR A 59 -12.72 4.02 -0.60
C TYR A 59 -12.69 4.17 0.91
N ALA A 60 -11.53 4.45 1.48
CA ALA A 60 -11.38 4.63 2.92
C ALA A 60 -12.18 5.82 3.44
N TYR A 61 -12.30 6.90 2.67
CA TYR A 61 -13.12 8.05 3.07
C TYR A 61 -14.62 7.78 2.96
N GLU A 62 -15.05 6.88 2.09
CA GLU A 62 -16.44 6.42 2.03
C GLU A 62 -16.78 5.46 3.18
N HIS A 63 -15.78 4.82 3.78
CA HIS A 63 -15.91 3.84 4.86
C HIS A 63 -14.95 4.15 6.02
N LEU A 64 -14.94 5.40 6.42
CA LEU A 64 -13.90 5.94 7.30
C LEU A 64 -13.88 5.26 8.67
N GLU A 65 -15.04 5.05 9.28
CA GLU A 65 -15.13 4.43 10.62
C GLU A 65 -14.62 2.99 10.60
N GLU A 66 -15.02 2.20 9.59
CA GLU A 66 -14.59 0.82 9.44
C GLU A 66 -13.09 0.71 9.16
N CYS A 67 -12.57 1.57 8.29
CA CYS A 67 -11.12 1.61 8.01
C CYS A 67 -10.31 2.03 9.24
N LYS A 68 -10.79 2.97 10.03
CA LYS A 68 -10.15 3.34 11.30
C LYS A 68 -10.18 2.19 12.31
N LEU A 69 -11.25 1.41 12.36
CA LEU A 69 -11.29 0.21 13.20
C LEU A 69 -10.23 -0.80 12.82
N ILE A 70 -10.03 -1.03 11.52
CA ILE A 70 -8.96 -1.91 11.03
C ILE A 70 -7.59 -1.39 11.46
N LEU A 71 -7.33 -0.10 11.29
CA LEU A 71 -6.03 0.50 11.54
C LEU A 71 -5.70 0.68 13.02
N CYS A 72 -6.69 0.94 13.86
CA CYS A 72 -6.47 1.36 15.24
C CYS A 72 -6.96 0.38 16.30
N CYS A 73 -7.91 -0.51 15.98
CA CYS A 73 -8.62 -1.31 16.98
C CYS A 73 -8.62 -2.82 16.70
N SER A 74 -7.91 -3.28 15.69
CA SER A 74 -7.93 -4.67 15.21
C SER A 74 -6.97 -5.60 15.95
N GLU A 75 -6.21 -5.10 16.91
CA GLU A 75 -5.26 -5.90 17.69
C GLU A 75 -5.92 -7.13 18.30
N GLY A 76 -5.26 -8.28 18.20
CA GLY A 76 -5.79 -9.56 18.65
C GLY A 76 -6.74 -10.24 17.66
N THR A 77 -6.92 -9.69 16.47
CA THR A 77 -7.68 -10.30 15.37
C THR A 77 -6.80 -10.48 14.12
N LYS A 78 -7.26 -11.30 13.18
CA LYS A 78 -6.58 -11.46 11.87
C LYS A 78 -6.51 -10.17 11.05
N PHE A 79 -7.28 -9.15 11.41
CA PHE A 79 -7.31 -7.85 10.70
C PHE A 79 -6.22 -6.88 11.16
N ALA A 80 -5.43 -7.25 12.18
CA ALA A 80 -4.33 -6.40 12.67
C ALA A 80 -3.15 -6.30 11.70
N GLY A 81 -3.06 -7.19 10.72
CA GLY A 81 -1.90 -7.33 9.86
C GLY A 81 -2.00 -6.66 8.49
N LEU A 82 -2.94 -5.75 8.25
CA LEU A 82 -3.13 -5.15 6.92
C LEU A 82 -1.85 -4.48 6.38
N ILE A 83 -1.23 -3.62 7.18
CA ILE A 83 -0.03 -2.90 6.75
C ILE A 83 1.13 -3.87 6.54
N ASP A 84 1.33 -4.81 7.46
CA ASP A 84 2.40 -5.81 7.35
C ASP A 84 2.24 -6.64 6.08
N GLU A 85 1.01 -7.05 5.76
CA GLU A 85 0.72 -7.78 4.54
C GLU A 85 1.00 -6.95 3.28
N MET A 86 0.60 -5.68 3.27
CA MET A 86 0.90 -4.76 2.18
C MET A 86 2.41 -4.54 2.01
N VAL A 87 3.15 -4.45 3.11
CA VAL A 87 4.62 -4.34 3.09
C VAL A 87 5.26 -5.55 2.41
N GLU A 88 4.84 -6.76 2.78
CA GLU A 88 5.37 -7.99 2.16
C GLU A 88 5.09 -8.03 0.65
N ILE A 89 3.88 -7.69 0.25
CA ILE A 89 3.50 -7.63 -1.17
C ILE A 89 4.37 -6.61 -1.92
N GLU A 90 4.61 -5.44 -1.33
CA GLU A 90 5.44 -4.39 -1.94
C GLU A 90 6.91 -4.79 -2.03
N VAL A 91 7.44 -5.47 -1.01
CA VAL A 91 8.81 -6.01 -1.04
C VAL A 91 8.98 -6.99 -2.20
N ASP A 92 8.07 -7.92 -2.35
CA ASP A 92 8.09 -8.90 -3.45
C ASP A 92 7.97 -8.20 -4.81
N GLY A 93 7.09 -7.24 -4.93
CA GLY A 93 6.92 -6.42 -6.13
C GLY A 93 8.17 -5.62 -6.48
N THR A 94 8.84 -5.06 -5.49
CA THR A 94 10.10 -4.31 -5.65
C THR A 94 11.20 -5.22 -6.18
N HIS A 95 11.34 -6.43 -5.65
CA HIS A 95 12.33 -7.39 -6.11
C HIS A 95 12.06 -7.83 -7.56
N ALA A 96 10.79 -8.09 -7.89
CA ALA A 96 10.41 -8.43 -9.27
C ALA A 96 10.72 -7.28 -10.24
N TYR A 97 10.46 -6.04 -9.83
CA TYR A 97 10.78 -4.87 -10.64
C TYR A 97 12.30 -4.67 -10.82
N GLN A 98 13.10 -4.91 -9.78
CA GLN A 98 14.56 -4.88 -9.90
C GLN A 98 15.08 -5.91 -10.90
N ASP A 99 14.46 -7.09 -10.97
CA ASP A 99 14.81 -8.09 -11.99
C ASP A 99 14.48 -7.59 -13.39
N VAL A 100 13.35 -6.91 -13.57
CA VAL A 100 12.99 -6.27 -14.85
C VAL A 100 14.02 -5.21 -15.24
N LEU A 101 14.45 -4.36 -14.30
CA LEU A 101 15.49 -3.36 -14.56
C LEU A 101 16.79 -4.02 -15.04
N ARG A 102 17.20 -5.13 -14.44
CA ARG A 102 18.39 -5.89 -14.87
C ARG A 102 18.22 -6.44 -16.28
N GLN A 103 17.05 -7.00 -16.60
CA GLN A 103 16.74 -7.49 -17.95
C GLN A 103 16.82 -6.38 -19.00
N LEU A 104 16.47 -5.16 -18.63
CA LEU A 104 16.54 -3.99 -19.50
C LEU A 104 17.94 -3.36 -19.57
N GLY A 105 18.93 -3.92 -18.85
CA GLY A 105 20.26 -3.34 -18.77
C GLY A 105 20.32 -2.03 -17.99
N ARG A 106 19.32 -1.76 -17.16
CA ARG A 106 19.28 -0.56 -16.32
C ARG A 106 19.93 -0.81 -14.96
N PRO A 107 20.41 0.23 -14.27
CA PRO A 107 20.93 0.08 -12.92
C PRO A 107 19.91 -0.59 -12.00
N SER A 108 20.39 -1.52 -11.19
CA SER A 108 19.58 -2.21 -10.19
C SER A 108 20.48 -2.58 -9.00
N PRO A 109 20.93 -1.59 -8.23
CA PRO A 109 21.83 -1.83 -7.11
C PRO A 109 21.15 -2.68 -6.04
N HIS A 110 21.95 -3.38 -5.26
CA HIS A 110 21.46 -4.11 -4.09
C HIS A 110 20.94 -3.12 -3.06
N ILE A 111 19.76 -3.38 -2.52
CA ILE A 111 19.18 -2.64 -1.42
C ILE A 111 19.23 -3.52 -0.17
N ASP A 112 19.77 -3.00 0.92
CA ASP A 112 19.78 -3.75 2.18
C ASP A 112 18.33 -4.12 2.57
N PRO A 113 18.03 -5.41 2.86
CA PRO A 113 16.68 -5.85 3.15
C PRO A 113 16.04 -5.15 4.35
N SER A 114 16.83 -4.83 5.37
CA SER A 114 16.32 -4.11 6.55
C SER A 114 15.94 -2.68 6.21
N LEU A 115 16.77 -2.00 5.41
CA LEU A 115 16.48 -0.64 4.94
C LEU A 115 15.24 -0.63 4.06
N GLU A 116 15.14 -1.56 3.12
CA GLU A 116 13.97 -1.70 2.24
C GLU A 116 12.69 -1.87 3.06
N HIS A 117 12.70 -2.78 4.03
CA HIS A 117 11.54 -3.03 4.90
C HIS A 117 11.15 -1.76 5.68
N ILE A 118 12.11 -1.05 6.26
CA ILE A 118 11.86 0.18 7.02
C ILE A 118 11.25 1.26 6.13
N LEU A 119 11.80 1.47 4.93
CA LEU A 119 11.31 2.50 4.02
C LEU A 119 9.90 2.19 3.49
N ILE A 120 9.62 0.95 3.13
CA ILE A 120 8.30 0.53 2.67
C ILE A 120 7.27 0.64 3.81
N THR A 121 7.63 0.17 4.99
CA THR A 121 6.77 0.29 6.19
C THR A 121 6.44 1.75 6.47
N GLY A 122 7.44 2.64 6.43
CA GLY A 122 7.25 4.08 6.61
C GLY A 122 6.31 4.68 5.57
N MET A 123 6.39 4.27 4.33
CA MET A 123 5.52 4.75 3.26
C MET A 123 4.05 4.42 3.53
N PHE A 124 3.73 3.18 3.89
CA PHE A 124 2.35 2.79 4.20
C PHE A 124 1.83 3.45 5.47
N HIS A 125 2.62 3.53 6.52
CA HIS A 125 2.23 4.25 7.74
C HIS A 125 1.96 5.72 7.46
N THR A 126 2.81 6.38 6.68
CA THR A 126 2.60 7.78 6.28
C THR A 126 1.27 7.96 5.55
N PHE A 127 0.95 7.07 4.62
CA PHE A 127 -0.32 7.10 3.89
C PHE A 127 -1.53 6.92 4.82
N PHE A 128 -1.51 5.89 5.66
CA PHE A 128 -2.64 5.57 6.53
C PHE A 128 -2.85 6.58 7.66
N GLU A 129 -1.84 7.39 8.01
CA GLU A 129 -2.00 8.50 8.95
C GLU A 129 -3.07 9.49 8.49
N LEU A 130 -3.24 9.69 7.19
CA LEU A 130 -4.29 10.56 6.65
C LEU A 130 -5.68 10.08 7.05
N ILE A 131 -5.88 8.77 7.04
CA ILE A 131 -7.15 8.13 7.38
C ILE A 131 -7.35 8.12 8.90
N ILE A 132 -6.32 7.74 9.65
CA ILE A 132 -6.35 7.68 11.12
C ILE A 132 -6.72 9.05 11.72
N HIS A 133 -6.15 10.12 11.19
CA HIS A 133 -6.37 11.48 11.67
C HIS A 133 -7.53 12.20 10.96
N GLU A 134 -8.28 11.51 10.12
CA GLU A 134 -9.46 12.06 9.44
C GLU A 134 -9.17 13.41 8.74
N MET A 135 -8.03 13.48 8.05
CA MET A 135 -7.69 14.70 7.30
C MET A 135 -8.83 15.04 6.33
N PRO A 136 -9.19 16.32 6.17
CA PRO A 136 -10.16 16.70 5.14
C PRO A 136 -9.74 16.14 3.77
N LEU A 137 -10.69 15.56 3.03
CA LEU A 137 -10.39 14.82 1.79
C LEU A 137 -9.54 15.64 0.81
N LYS A 138 -9.86 16.93 0.66
CA LYS A 138 -9.11 17.81 -0.23
C LYS A 138 -7.64 17.96 0.19
N ASP A 139 -7.40 18.06 1.49
CA ASP A 139 -6.04 18.12 2.03
C ASP A 139 -5.33 16.77 1.88
N ALA A 140 -6.04 15.67 2.13
CA ALA A 140 -5.53 14.32 1.95
C ALA A 140 -5.11 14.06 0.49
N GLU A 141 -5.90 14.50 -0.49
CA GLU A 141 -5.54 14.41 -1.92
C GLU A 141 -4.24 15.14 -2.23
N ASN A 142 -4.09 16.35 -1.69
CA ASN A 142 -2.86 17.13 -1.86
C ASN A 142 -1.67 16.44 -1.19
N TYR A 143 -1.84 15.92 0.02
CA TYR A 143 -0.77 15.22 0.73
C TYR A 143 -0.35 13.93 0.03
N VAL A 144 -1.29 13.16 -0.49
CA VAL A 144 -0.96 11.97 -1.29
C VAL A 144 -0.12 12.35 -2.50
N ARG A 145 -0.46 13.42 -3.20
CA ARG A 145 0.33 13.91 -4.33
C ARG A 145 1.77 14.26 -3.92
N GLU A 146 1.93 15.00 -2.83
CA GLU A 146 3.25 15.40 -2.33
C GLU A 146 4.04 14.19 -1.81
N MET A 147 3.40 13.29 -1.07
CA MET A 147 4.03 12.06 -0.59
C MET A 147 4.51 11.19 -1.75
N ARG A 148 3.71 11.04 -2.80
CA ARG A 148 4.08 10.28 -3.98
C ARG A 148 5.30 10.87 -4.68
N ALA A 149 5.35 12.18 -4.82
CA ALA A 149 6.51 12.87 -5.39
C ALA A 149 7.77 12.61 -4.56
N PHE A 150 7.64 12.73 -3.25
CA PHE A 150 8.73 12.48 -2.30
C PHE A 150 9.25 11.04 -2.37
N TYR A 151 8.36 10.05 -2.24
CA TYR A 151 8.76 8.65 -2.25
C TYR A 151 9.25 8.19 -3.62
N THR A 152 8.63 8.64 -4.70
CA THR A 152 9.09 8.32 -6.06
C THR A 152 10.52 8.81 -6.28
N ALA A 153 10.82 10.04 -5.91
CA ALA A 153 12.17 10.60 -6.05
C ALA A 153 13.20 9.82 -5.21
N GLY A 154 12.84 9.47 -3.97
CA GLY A 154 13.69 8.68 -3.09
C GLY A 154 13.95 7.28 -3.64
N TRP A 155 12.91 6.58 -4.08
CA TRP A 155 13.03 5.25 -4.65
C TRP A 155 13.82 5.24 -5.95
N MET A 156 13.60 6.21 -6.84
CA MET A 156 14.40 6.33 -8.06
C MET A 156 15.89 6.49 -7.71
N LYS A 157 16.20 7.32 -6.71
CA LYS A 157 17.59 7.49 -6.26
C LYS A 157 18.20 6.19 -5.74
N ILE A 158 17.46 5.47 -4.89
CA ILE A 158 17.94 4.18 -4.31
C ILE A 158 18.11 3.12 -5.40
N MET A 159 17.21 3.09 -6.39
CA MET A 159 17.27 2.13 -7.50
C MET A 159 18.25 2.53 -8.60
N GLY A 160 18.93 3.66 -8.49
CA GLY A 160 19.90 4.12 -9.48
C GLY A 160 19.29 4.62 -10.78
N GLN A 161 18.03 5.04 -10.76
CA GLN A 161 17.29 5.52 -11.93
C GLN A 161 17.39 7.04 -12.11
#